data_ba92a2adc024fe02f9bcbc7c929f0a74
#
_entry.id   ba92a2adc024fe02f9bcbc7c929f0a74
#
_cell.length_a   1.000
_cell.length_b   1.000
_cell.length_c   1.000
_cell.angle_alpha   90.00
_cell.angle_beta   90.00
_cell.angle_gamma   90.00
#
_symmetry.space_group_name_H-M   'P 1'
#
loop_
_entity.id
_entity.type
_entity.pdbx_description
1 polymer ?
#
loop_
_entity_poly.entity_id
_entity_poly.type
_entity_poly.pdbx_seq_one_letter_code
_entity_poly.pdbx_strand_id
1 'polypeptide(L)'
;MRIEKLKHTFDIDTVLVHFPLHPETPAEGRSMAELYAGRNVDPEAMYQRMKGLMDAEGLPYGRRTHTNNSRLAQELGKWADTQPGGEAIHDALYKAYFVDTRNIGDPEILVEIAQSIGLPGEEARQVVAERRFKDAVDADWAKSRQWGVTGVPTFVAARYGVVGAQPYEVLEQLMEKAGARRRA
;
A
#
# COMPACT_ATOMS: atom_id res chain seq x y z
N MET A 1 -8.60 2.34 -12.60
CA MET A 1 -8.36 3.02 -11.30
C MET A 1 -7.98 4.48 -11.52
N ARG A 2 -8.11 5.36 -10.50
CA ARG A 2 -7.87 6.82 -10.63
C ARG A 2 -6.43 7.15 -11.03
N ILE A 3 -5.44 6.45 -10.48
CA ILE A 3 -4.02 6.66 -10.83
C ILE A 3 -3.73 6.26 -12.27
N GLU A 4 -4.29 5.15 -12.76
CA GLU A 4 -4.12 4.76 -14.16
C GLU A 4 -4.74 5.82 -15.11
N LYS A 5 -5.89 6.38 -14.74
CA LYS A 5 -6.47 7.50 -15.49
C LYS A 5 -5.54 8.72 -15.50
N LEU A 6 -4.87 9.05 -14.38
CA LEU A 6 -3.86 10.13 -14.35
C LEU A 6 -2.69 9.85 -15.28
N LYS A 7 -2.12 8.64 -15.28
CA LYS A 7 -1.02 8.24 -16.17
C LYS A 7 -1.41 8.31 -17.65
N HIS A 8 -2.68 8.04 -17.97
CA HIS A 8 -3.19 8.21 -19.34
C HIS A 8 -3.37 9.68 -19.70
N THR A 9 -3.75 10.53 -18.73
CA THR A 9 -4.03 11.95 -18.98
C THR A 9 -2.75 12.80 -18.96
N PHE A 10 -1.79 12.47 -18.09
CA PHE A 10 -0.56 13.25 -17.90
C PHE A 10 0.67 12.41 -18.16
N ASP A 11 1.72 13.08 -18.61
CA ASP A 11 3.06 12.52 -18.77
C ASP A 11 3.78 12.53 -17.42
N ILE A 12 3.50 11.49 -16.62
CA ILE A 12 3.98 11.36 -15.24
C ILE A 12 4.44 9.93 -14.97
N ASP A 13 5.44 9.82 -14.08
CA ASP A 13 5.82 8.58 -13.43
C ASP A 13 5.30 8.56 -11.99
N THR A 14 4.97 7.37 -11.52
CA THR A 14 4.54 7.16 -10.13
C THR A 14 5.60 6.39 -9.37
N VAL A 15 5.93 6.88 -8.17
CA VAL A 15 6.85 6.21 -7.25
C VAL A 15 6.11 5.92 -5.96
N LEU A 16 6.07 4.65 -5.56
CA LEU A 16 5.50 4.24 -4.28
C LEU A 16 6.50 4.50 -3.16
N VAL A 17 6.03 5.17 -2.11
CA VAL A 17 6.81 5.44 -0.89
C VAL A 17 6.05 4.82 0.28
N HIS A 18 6.69 3.92 0.98
CA HIS A 18 6.07 3.24 2.12
C HIS A 18 5.89 4.17 3.32
N PHE A 19 4.77 3.99 4.02
CA PHE A 19 4.40 4.77 5.19
C PHE A 19 4.12 3.87 6.40
N PRO A 20 4.66 4.21 7.60
CA PRO A 20 4.44 3.42 8.81
C PRO A 20 3.08 3.74 9.45
N LEU A 21 1.99 3.18 8.92
CA LEU A 21 0.65 3.48 9.42
C LEU A 21 0.44 2.93 10.86
N HIS A 22 0.90 1.71 11.11
CA HIS A 22 0.83 1.03 12.39
C HIS A 22 2.15 0.29 12.68
N PRO A 23 3.26 1.03 12.88
CA PRO A 23 4.60 0.43 13.06
C PRO A 23 4.72 -0.40 14.34
N GLU A 24 3.84 -0.14 15.31
CA GLU A 24 3.75 -0.84 16.60
C GLU A 24 3.01 -2.19 16.53
N THR A 25 2.46 -2.58 15.36
CA THR A 25 1.79 -3.88 15.21
C THR A 25 2.81 -5.00 15.44
N PRO A 26 2.58 -5.91 16.40
CA PRO A 26 3.50 -7.00 16.67
C PRO A 26 3.56 -7.99 15.51
N ALA A 27 4.57 -8.86 15.50
CA ALA A 27 4.79 -9.83 14.40
C ALA A 27 3.59 -10.76 14.18
N GLU A 28 2.94 -11.17 15.27
CA GLU A 28 1.73 -12.00 15.28
C GLU A 28 0.46 -11.26 14.79
N GLY A 29 0.56 -9.94 14.64
CA GLY A 29 -0.59 -9.09 14.30
C GLY A 29 -1.42 -8.70 15.52
N ARG A 30 -2.55 -8.07 15.29
CA ARG A 30 -3.59 -7.74 16.28
C ARG A 30 -4.96 -8.03 15.71
N SER A 31 -5.89 -8.45 16.55
CA SER A 31 -7.31 -8.49 16.15
C SER A 31 -7.85 -7.08 15.90
N MET A 32 -8.88 -6.96 15.08
CA MET A 32 -9.55 -5.67 14.85
C MET A 32 -10.18 -5.13 16.14
N ALA A 33 -10.60 -6.02 17.05
CA ALA A 33 -11.10 -5.64 18.37
C ALA A 33 -10.01 -4.97 19.22
N GLU A 34 -8.81 -5.54 19.26
CA GLU A 34 -7.65 -4.95 19.97
C GLU A 34 -7.18 -3.64 19.32
N LEU A 35 -7.19 -3.56 17.99
CA LEU A 35 -6.81 -2.35 17.26
C LEU A 35 -7.72 -1.15 17.61
N TYR A 36 -9.01 -1.42 17.80
CA TYR A 36 -10.01 -0.41 18.13
C TYR A 36 -10.32 -0.30 19.63
N ALA A 37 -9.66 -1.10 20.48
CA ALA A 37 -9.84 -1.03 21.93
C ALA A 37 -9.61 0.39 22.47
N GLY A 38 -10.54 0.87 23.28
CA GLY A 38 -10.49 2.24 23.84
C GLY A 38 -10.82 3.36 22.85
N ARG A 39 -11.12 3.06 21.59
CA ARG A 39 -11.62 4.00 20.59
C ARG A 39 -13.13 3.80 20.45
N ASN A 40 -13.90 4.87 20.32
CA ASN A 40 -15.34 4.78 20.06
C ASN A 40 -15.61 4.42 18.59
N VAL A 41 -15.14 3.23 18.18
CA VAL A 41 -15.24 2.71 16.80
C VAL A 41 -15.86 1.34 16.84
N ASP A 42 -16.97 1.15 16.14
CA ASP A 42 -17.55 -0.14 15.87
C ASP A 42 -16.86 -0.80 14.66
N PRO A 43 -16.15 -1.94 14.84
CA PRO A 43 -15.47 -2.63 13.74
C PRO A 43 -16.41 -3.08 12.62
N GLU A 44 -17.65 -3.44 12.96
CA GLU A 44 -18.64 -3.86 11.96
C GLU A 44 -19.11 -2.67 11.12
N ALA A 45 -19.45 -1.56 11.75
CA ALA A 45 -19.82 -0.33 11.04
C ALA A 45 -18.68 0.16 10.13
N MET A 46 -17.42 0.04 10.57
CA MET A 46 -16.26 0.37 9.77
C MET A 46 -16.12 -0.56 8.56
N TYR A 47 -16.29 -1.86 8.76
CA TYR A 47 -16.27 -2.84 7.67
C TYR A 47 -17.35 -2.54 6.62
N GLN A 48 -18.60 -2.33 7.05
CA GLN A 48 -19.72 -2.03 6.15
C GLN A 48 -19.50 -0.74 5.36
N ARG A 49 -18.95 0.29 6.01
CA ARG A 49 -18.59 1.54 5.34
C ARG A 49 -17.53 1.32 4.25
N MET A 50 -16.45 0.60 4.58
CA MET A 50 -15.39 0.33 3.61
C MET A 50 -15.88 -0.55 2.47
N LYS A 51 -16.68 -1.58 2.78
CA LYS A 51 -17.29 -2.45 1.78
C LYS A 51 -18.14 -1.65 0.80
N GLY A 52 -19.00 -0.75 1.30
CA GLY A 52 -19.84 0.09 0.45
C GLY A 52 -19.01 1.01 -0.47
N LEU A 53 -17.90 1.57 0.01
CA LEU A 53 -16.99 2.37 -0.81
C LEU A 53 -16.30 1.53 -1.91
N MET A 54 -15.89 0.30 -1.57
CA MET A 54 -15.25 -0.61 -2.53
C MET A 54 -16.26 -1.13 -3.56
N ASP A 55 -17.48 -1.48 -3.14
CA ASP A 55 -18.56 -1.90 -4.04
C ASP A 55 -18.92 -0.79 -5.06
N ALA A 56 -18.93 0.47 -4.62
CA ALA A 56 -19.17 1.63 -5.50
C ALA A 56 -18.07 1.82 -6.56
N GLU A 57 -16.85 1.37 -6.29
CA GLU A 57 -15.72 1.38 -7.25
C GLU A 57 -15.61 0.05 -8.03
N GLY A 58 -16.52 -0.92 -7.81
CA GLY A 58 -16.48 -2.25 -8.45
C GLY A 58 -15.32 -3.12 -7.96
N LEU A 59 -14.80 -2.88 -6.76
CA LEU A 59 -13.64 -3.55 -6.20
C LEU A 59 -14.04 -4.57 -5.13
N PRO A 60 -13.45 -5.78 -5.09
CA PRO A 60 -13.71 -6.75 -4.04
C PRO A 60 -13.11 -6.28 -2.70
N TYR A 61 -13.76 -6.65 -1.59
CA TYR A 61 -13.27 -6.35 -0.25
C TYR A 61 -13.61 -7.48 0.72
N GLY A 62 -12.59 -8.09 1.32
CA GLY A 62 -12.70 -9.18 2.29
C GLY A 62 -12.95 -8.67 3.71
N ARG A 63 -13.53 -9.54 4.55
CA ARG A 63 -13.75 -9.25 5.97
C ARG A 63 -12.54 -9.67 6.80
N ARG A 64 -11.63 -8.74 7.06
CA ARG A 64 -10.46 -8.98 7.90
C ARG A 64 -10.86 -9.04 9.38
N THR A 65 -10.29 -9.99 10.08
CA THR A 65 -10.41 -10.12 11.54
C THR A 65 -9.17 -9.58 12.28
N HIS A 66 -8.04 -9.43 11.54
CA HIS A 66 -6.77 -8.99 12.08
C HIS A 66 -6.14 -7.89 11.23
N THR A 67 -5.31 -7.07 11.86
CA THR A 67 -4.28 -6.27 11.19
C THR A 67 -2.94 -6.95 11.39
N ASN A 68 -2.15 -7.06 10.32
CA ASN A 68 -0.86 -7.73 10.32
C ASN A 68 0.27 -6.72 10.28
N ASN A 69 1.44 -7.10 10.78
CA ASN A 69 2.64 -6.29 10.59
C ASN A 69 3.03 -6.31 9.11
N SER A 70 2.98 -5.15 8.47
CA SER A 70 3.25 -5.02 7.02
C SER A 70 4.73 -4.77 6.70
N ARG A 71 5.61 -4.78 7.69
CA ARG A 71 7.01 -4.41 7.48
C ARG A 71 7.71 -5.29 6.45
N LEU A 72 7.60 -6.61 6.58
CA LEU A 72 8.21 -7.56 5.64
C LEU A 72 7.62 -7.45 4.24
N ALA A 73 6.30 -7.22 4.13
CA ALA A 73 5.64 -6.98 2.85
C ALA A 73 6.16 -5.72 2.14
N GLN A 74 6.45 -4.65 2.90
CA GLN A 74 7.05 -3.43 2.35
C GLN A 74 8.48 -3.69 1.84
N GLU A 75 9.28 -4.47 2.57
CA GLU A 75 10.64 -4.85 2.17
C GLU A 75 10.63 -5.74 0.91
N LEU A 76 9.71 -6.69 0.85
CA LEU A 76 9.49 -7.49 -0.36
C LEU A 76 9.08 -6.62 -1.56
N GLY A 77 8.20 -5.62 -1.34
CA GLY A 77 7.79 -4.66 -2.36
C GLY A 77 8.98 -3.89 -2.92
N LYS A 78 9.87 -3.39 -2.06
CA LYS A 78 11.11 -2.69 -2.48
C LYS A 78 12.05 -3.57 -3.29
N TRP A 79 12.16 -4.86 -2.93
CA TRP A 79 12.92 -5.81 -3.75
C TRP A 79 12.26 -6.03 -5.11
N ALA A 80 10.96 -6.28 -5.10
CA ALA A 80 10.21 -6.54 -6.33
C ALA A 80 10.30 -5.37 -7.32
N ASP A 81 10.28 -4.11 -6.84
CA ASP A 81 10.48 -2.92 -7.67
C ASP A 81 11.83 -2.90 -8.44
N THR A 82 12.81 -3.73 -8.02
CA THR A 82 14.10 -3.89 -8.72
C THR A 82 14.07 -5.02 -9.76
N GLN A 83 12.99 -5.78 -9.85
CA GLN A 83 12.86 -6.94 -10.74
C GLN A 83 12.01 -6.60 -11.97
N PRO A 84 12.32 -7.17 -13.15
CA PRO A 84 11.45 -7.01 -14.31
C PRO A 84 10.03 -7.50 -14.03
N GLY A 85 9.02 -6.64 -14.24
CA GLY A 85 7.61 -6.95 -13.98
C GLY A 85 7.24 -7.01 -12.49
N GLY A 86 8.16 -6.65 -11.61
CA GLY A 86 7.99 -6.75 -10.15
C GLY A 86 7.00 -5.74 -9.58
N GLU A 87 6.64 -4.69 -10.30
CA GLU A 87 5.63 -3.72 -9.88
C GLU A 87 4.26 -4.35 -9.61
N ALA A 88 3.98 -5.51 -10.19
CA ALA A 88 2.76 -6.28 -9.93
C ALA A 88 2.64 -6.76 -8.48
N ILE A 89 3.73 -6.76 -7.70
CA ILE A 89 3.74 -7.17 -6.29
C ILE A 89 2.79 -6.32 -5.44
N HIS A 90 2.67 -5.03 -5.74
CA HIS A 90 1.85 -4.12 -4.96
C HIS A 90 0.37 -4.49 -5.03
N ASP A 91 -0.15 -4.74 -6.24
CA ASP A 91 -1.53 -5.20 -6.41
C ASP A 91 -1.76 -6.60 -5.81
N ALA A 92 -0.78 -7.50 -5.93
CA ALA A 92 -0.84 -8.83 -5.34
C ALA A 92 -0.88 -8.78 -3.80
N LEU A 93 -0.07 -7.93 -3.17
CA LEU A 93 -0.08 -7.69 -1.72
C LEU A 93 -1.39 -7.06 -1.24
N TYR A 94 -1.91 -6.06 -1.97
CA TYR A 94 -3.21 -5.45 -1.65
C TYR A 94 -4.34 -6.47 -1.76
N LYS A 95 -4.35 -7.28 -2.82
CA LYS A 95 -5.34 -8.34 -2.97
C LYS A 95 -5.24 -9.37 -1.84
N ALA A 96 -4.05 -9.87 -1.56
CA ALA A 96 -3.82 -10.84 -0.48
C ALA A 96 -4.32 -10.31 0.87
N TYR A 97 -4.05 -9.03 1.20
CA TYR A 97 -4.42 -8.46 2.48
C TYR A 97 -5.87 -8.01 2.57
N PHE A 98 -6.37 -7.28 1.56
CA PHE A 98 -7.69 -6.64 1.63
C PHE A 98 -8.83 -7.49 1.07
N VAL A 99 -8.53 -8.48 0.22
CA VAL A 99 -9.54 -9.35 -0.41
C VAL A 99 -9.47 -10.75 0.18
N ASP A 100 -8.29 -11.38 0.07
CA ASP A 100 -8.08 -12.77 0.48
C ASP A 100 -7.82 -12.90 2.00
N THR A 101 -7.67 -11.77 2.71
CA THR A 101 -7.47 -11.65 4.17
C THR A 101 -6.28 -12.47 4.70
N ARG A 102 -5.22 -12.58 3.89
CA ARG A 102 -3.99 -13.31 4.20
C ARG A 102 -3.09 -12.50 5.12
N ASN A 103 -2.30 -13.20 5.93
CA ASN A 103 -1.29 -12.56 6.80
C ASN A 103 -0.04 -12.16 6.01
N ILE A 104 0.05 -10.90 5.59
CA ILE A 104 1.21 -10.36 4.88
C ILE A 104 2.44 -10.09 5.79
N GLY A 105 2.37 -10.46 7.07
CA GLY A 105 3.52 -10.51 7.97
C GLY A 105 4.21 -11.88 7.97
N ASP A 106 3.58 -12.91 7.38
CA ASP A 106 4.11 -14.26 7.30
C ASP A 106 5.08 -14.40 6.11
N PRO A 107 6.35 -14.80 6.35
CA PRO A 107 7.34 -14.95 5.29
C PRO A 107 6.94 -15.93 4.19
N GLU A 108 6.31 -17.08 4.51
CA GLU A 108 5.93 -18.06 3.50
C GLU A 108 4.78 -17.54 2.61
N ILE A 109 3.82 -16.83 3.20
CA ILE A 109 2.77 -16.15 2.43
C ILE A 109 3.36 -15.10 1.49
N LEU A 110 4.37 -14.35 1.92
CA LEU A 110 5.07 -13.38 1.08
C LEU A 110 5.79 -14.04 -0.10
N VAL A 111 6.43 -15.18 0.13
CA VAL A 111 7.08 -15.98 -0.94
C VAL A 111 6.06 -16.46 -1.95
N GLU A 112 4.91 -17.00 -1.50
CA GLU A 112 3.83 -17.42 -2.41
C GLU A 112 3.27 -16.26 -3.23
N ILE A 113 3.12 -15.07 -2.64
CA ILE A 113 2.67 -13.88 -3.35
C ILE A 113 3.69 -13.49 -4.44
N ALA A 114 4.99 -13.48 -4.14
CA ALA A 114 6.05 -13.22 -5.12
C ALA A 114 6.01 -14.22 -6.28
N GLN A 115 5.87 -15.51 -5.99
CA GLN A 115 5.77 -16.56 -7.00
C GLN A 115 4.52 -16.40 -7.88
N SER A 116 3.40 -15.95 -7.30
CA SER A 116 2.15 -15.78 -8.04
C SER A 116 2.22 -14.75 -9.17
N ILE A 117 3.20 -13.85 -9.10
CA ILE A 117 3.49 -12.84 -10.15
C ILE A 117 4.74 -13.17 -10.97
N GLY A 118 5.28 -14.40 -10.83
CA GLY A 118 6.42 -14.88 -11.62
C GLY A 118 7.80 -14.52 -11.06
N LEU A 119 7.90 -13.96 -9.86
CA LEU A 119 9.19 -13.69 -9.22
C LEU A 119 9.81 -14.97 -8.63
N PRO A 120 11.15 -15.09 -8.56
CA PRO A 120 11.83 -16.26 -8.04
C PRO A 120 11.62 -16.42 -6.53
N GLY A 121 10.88 -17.48 -6.13
CA GLY A 121 10.48 -17.70 -4.74
C GLY A 121 11.66 -17.92 -3.78
N GLU A 122 12.73 -18.59 -4.24
CA GLU A 122 13.91 -18.81 -3.40
C GLU A 122 14.64 -17.48 -3.10
N GLU A 123 14.75 -16.60 -4.09
CA GLU A 123 15.32 -15.26 -3.88
C GLU A 123 14.43 -14.42 -2.98
N ALA A 124 13.10 -14.45 -3.18
CA ALA A 124 12.14 -13.79 -2.31
C ALA A 124 12.31 -14.25 -0.84
N ARG A 125 12.45 -15.57 -0.61
CA ARG A 125 12.70 -16.14 0.72
C ARG A 125 13.97 -15.59 1.35
N GLN A 126 15.08 -15.56 0.60
CA GLN A 126 16.35 -15.02 1.09
C GLN A 126 16.26 -13.53 1.41
N VAL A 127 15.65 -12.76 0.52
CA VAL A 127 15.44 -11.31 0.70
C VAL A 127 14.67 -11.00 1.99
N VAL A 128 13.59 -11.75 2.25
CA VAL A 128 12.77 -11.57 3.45
C VAL A 128 13.54 -12.03 4.70
N ALA A 129 14.19 -13.20 4.67
CA ALA A 129 14.92 -13.76 5.80
C ALA A 129 16.12 -12.87 6.22
N GLU A 130 16.85 -12.35 5.25
CA GLU A 130 18.03 -11.51 5.46
C GLU A 130 17.68 -10.03 5.62
N ARG A 131 16.41 -9.64 5.45
CA ARG A 131 15.94 -8.26 5.57
C ARG A 131 16.71 -7.29 4.66
N ARG A 132 17.07 -7.73 3.45
CA ARG A 132 17.97 -6.99 2.52
C ARG A 132 17.45 -5.59 2.18
N PHE A 133 16.15 -5.36 2.18
CA PHE A 133 15.54 -4.07 1.84
C PHE A 133 15.03 -3.28 3.07
N LYS A 134 15.48 -3.66 4.27
CA LYS A 134 15.14 -2.95 5.51
C LYS A 134 15.48 -1.46 5.42
N ASP A 135 16.69 -1.12 5.02
CA ASP A 135 17.16 0.27 4.97
C ASP A 135 16.43 1.09 3.89
N ALA A 136 16.02 0.46 2.79
CA ALA A 136 15.20 1.11 1.77
C ALA A 136 13.83 1.51 2.29
N VAL A 137 13.18 0.66 3.10
CA VAL A 137 11.91 0.99 3.75
C VAL A 137 12.11 2.01 4.86
N ASP A 138 13.20 1.96 5.62
CA ASP A 138 13.53 2.98 6.63
C ASP A 138 13.72 4.36 5.98
N ALA A 139 14.34 4.43 4.80
CA ALA A 139 14.45 5.65 4.01
C ALA A 139 13.09 6.18 3.54
N ASP A 140 12.18 5.30 3.08
CA ASP A 140 10.82 5.68 2.72
C ASP A 140 10.05 6.25 3.93
N TRP A 141 10.16 5.61 5.08
CA TRP A 141 9.53 6.09 6.33
C TRP A 141 10.11 7.45 6.77
N ALA A 142 11.41 7.66 6.61
CA ALA A 142 12.04 8.94 6.89
C ALA A 142 11.53 10.02 5.92
N LYS A 143 11.46 9.70 4.63
CA LYS A 143 10.96 10.59 3.57
C LYS A 143 9.50 10.99 3.81
N SER A 144 8.64 10.05 4.14
CA SER A 144 7.24 10.34 4.45
C SER A 144 7.08 11.30 5.65
N ARG A 145 7.90 11.11 6.69
CA ARG A 145 7.95 12.04 7.85
C ARG A 145 8.43 13.44 7.46
N GLN A 146 9.49 13.53 6.64
CA GLN A 146 10.00 14.83 6.15
C GLN A 146 8.95 15.60 5.35
N TRP A 147 8.09 14.89 4.62
CA TRP A 147 6.99 15.48 3.88
C TRP A 147 5.75 15.79 4.73
N GLY A 148 5.79 15.51 6.02
CA GLY A 148 4.67 15.73 6.92
C GLY A 148 3.47 14.82 6.65
N VAL A 149 3.69 13.66 6.03
CA VAL A 149 2.63 12.67 5.79
C VAL A 149 2.14 12.10 7.12
N THR A 150 0.84 12.17 7.36
CA THR A 150 0.19 11.67 8.59
C THR A 150 -0.82 10.55 8.35
N GLY A 151 -1.04 10.17 7.09
CA GLY A 151 -1.99 9.12 6.73
C GLY A 151 -1.89 8.72 5.27
N VAL A 152 -2.60 7.67 4.90
CA VAL A 152 -2.59 7.09 3.54
C VAL A 152 -4.01 6.91 3.00
N PRO A 153 -4.16 6.98 1.67
CA PRO A 153 -3.13 7.39 0.71
C PRO A 153 -2.81 8.88 0.82
N THR A 154 -1.56 9.26 0.53
CA THR A 154 -1.14 10.64 0.31
C THR A 154 -0.47 10.75 -1.05
N PHE A 155 -0.90 11.71 -1.84
CA PHE A 155 -0.35 11.97 -3.17
C PHE A 155 0.47 13.25 -3.12
N VAL A 156 1.72 13.18 -3.58
CA VAL A 156 2.64 14.33 -3.62
C VAL A 156 3.12 14.52 -5.05
N ALA A 157 3.02 15.75 -5.55
CA ALA A 157 3.57 16.16 -6.84
C ALA A 157 4.26 17.51 -6.70
N ALA A 158 5.55 17.58 -7.05
CA ALA A 158 6.41 18.72 -6.76
C ALA A 158 6.36 19.10 -5.26
N ARG A 159 5.86 20.30 -4.92
CA ARG A 159 5.71 20.78 -3.54
C ARG A 159 4.28 20.69 -3.00
N TYR A 160 3.37 20.09 -3.73
CA TYR A 160 1.95 20.01 -3.39
C TYR A 160 1.58 18.60 -2.95
N GLY A 161 0.65 18.49 -2.02
CA GLY A 161 0.17 17.21 -1.55
C GLY A 161 -1.32 17.21 -1.26
N VAL A 162 -1.95 16.07 -1.41
CA VAL A 162 -3.33 15.81 -0.99
C VAL A 162 -3.41 14.49 -0.24
N VAL A 163 -4.20 14.45 0.83
CA VAL A 163 -4.34 13.28 1.71
C VAL A 163 -5.73 12.65 1.50
N GLY A 164 -5.78 11.33 1.57
CA GLY A 164 -7.01 10.54 1.46
C GLY A 164 -7.34 10.10 0.04
N ALA A 165 -8.33 9.21 -0.06
CA ALA A 165 -8.85 8.68 -1.32
C ALA A 165 -9.69 9.75 -2.05
N GLN A 166 -9.00 10.74 -2.63
CA GLN A 166 -9.59 11.89 -3.29
C GLN A 166 -10.31 11.53 -4.60
N PRO A 167 -11.36 12.26 -4.98
CA PRO A 167 -11.94 12.20 -6.33
C PRO A 167 -10.88 12.47 -7.40
N TYR A 168 -11.13 11.96 -8.62
CA TYR A 168 -10.18 12.12 -9.73
C TYR A 168 -9.86 13.60 -10.02
N GLU A 169 -10.87 14.47 -9.96
CA GLU A 169 -10.76 15.90 -10.24
C GLU A 169 -9.78 16.62 -9.30
N VAL A 170 -9.70 16.16 -8.03
CA VAL A 170 -8.74 16.71 -7.05
C VAL A 170 -7.32 16.27 -7.40
N LEU A 171 -7.14 15.02 -7.84
CA LEU A 171 -5.84 14.52 -8.28
C LEU A 171 -5.39 15.18 -9.60
N GLU A 172 -6.33 15.44 -10.51
CA GLU A 172 -6.09 16.18 -11.75
C GLU A 172 -5.61 17.60 -11.46
N GLN A 173 -6.29 18.33 -10.56
CA GLN A 173 -5.87 19.66 -10.10
C GLN A 173 -4.50 19.65 -9.43
N LEU A 174 -4.15 18.58 -8.71
CA LEU A 174 -2.82 18.42 -8.14
C LEU A 174 -1.76 18.34 -9.25
N MET A 175 -2.01 17.58 -10.32
CA MET A 175 -1.10 17.47 -11.46
C MET A 175 -0.94 18.81 -12.19
N GLU A 176 -2.03 19.52 -12.43
CA GLU A 176 -2.00 20.86 -13.06
C GLU A 176 -1.20 21.86 -12.22
N LYS A 177 -1.45 21.90 -10.89
CA LYS A 177 -0.68 22.74 -9.97
C LYS A 177 0.79 22.41 -9.95
N ALA A 178 1.14 21.13 -10.08
CA ALA A 178 2.51 20.66 -10.15
C ALA A 178 3.19 20.95 -11.49
N GLY A 179 2.46 21.43 -12.50
CA GLY A 179 2.96 21.71 -13.84
C GLY A 179 3.16 20.46 -14.70
N ALA A 180 2.44 19.37 -14.40
CA ALA A 180 2.50 18.13 -15.17
C ALA A 180 1.94 18.36 -16.59
N ARG A 181 2.66 17.85 -17.60
CA ARG A 181 2.25 17.97 -19.00
C ARG A 181 1.11 17.01 -19.31
N ARG A 182 0.03 17.49 -19.90
CA ARG A 182 -1.00 16.60 -20.45
C ARG A 182 -0.46 15.86 -21.69
N ARG A 183 -0.85 14.60 -21.81
CA ARG A 183 -0.62 13.84 -23.04
C ARG A 183 -1.56 14.36 -24.13
N ALA A 184 -1.05 14.34 -25.37
CA ALA A 184 -1.82 14.75 -26.56
C ALA A 184 -2.90 13.71 -26.89
#